data_793304e71bf32c200daa5ab069d3ac8a
#
_entry.id   793304e71bf32c200daa5ab069d3ac8a
#
_cell.length_a   1.000
_cell.length_b   1.000
_cell.length_c   1.000
_cell.angle_alpha   90.00
_cell.angle_beta   90.00
_cell.angle_gamma   90.00
#
_symmetry.space_group_name_H-M   'P 1'
#
loop_
_entity.id
_entity.type
_entity.pdbx_description
1 polymer ?
#
loop_
_entity_poly.entity_id
_entity_poly.type
_entity_poly.pdbx_seq_one_letter_code
_entity_poly.pdbx_strand_id
1 'polypeptide(L)'
;MLILGAGGKMGPSLARRVHRAAARTGNASRVIAASRFSSADARARLEAEGIRTMVCDLLNPSQIATLPRCPHVLFLAGRKFGTLARTDLTWATNTVVPARVCEHFRQSRIVVFSTGNVYSLVPRDGRASTEDDAPAPVGEYAQSCLGRERVVEFVSRQHGMPAVILRLNYAVDLRYGTLVDIARRVFAGEPVDLTMGCFNAIWQGDANSYAFRSLELCSAPPTILNVTGHERIAVREIAQWFGSAFGRSPRFVNTEEPLALLSDSSRCRARLGEPEVPLAVLQQWVAHWIQGGGSSLNKPTHFEVMDGRF
;
A
#
# COMPACT_ATOMS: atom_id res chain seq x y z
N MET A 1 6.53 -3.58 19.33
CA MET A 1 6.42 -3.26 17.88
C MET A 1 5.66 -1.97 17.72
N LEU A 2 6.10 -1.12 16.79
CA LEU A 2 5.47 0.16 16.50
C LEU A 2 4.98 0.20 15.05
N ILE A 3 3.74 0.66 14.84
CA ILE A 3 3.13 0.81 13.52
C ILE A 3 2.91 2.31 13.29
N LEU A 4 3.67 2.91 12.40
CA LEU A 4 3.61 4.33 12.06
C LEU A 4 2.72 4.56 10.84
N GLY A 5 1.74 5.46 10.95
CA GLY A 5 0.71 5.67 9.94
C GLY A 5 -0.52 4.78 10.15
N ALA A 6 -0.74 4.30 11.37
CA ALA A 6 -1.82 3.39 11.72
C ALA A 6 -3.24 3.95 11.49
N GLY A 7 -3.43 5.26 11.40
CA GLY A 7 -4.71 5.90 11.04
C GLY A 7 -4.99 5.97 9.54
N GLY A 8 -4.05 5.52 8.69
CA GLY A 8 -4.21 5.48 7.24
C GLY A 8 -5.06 4.28 6.78
N LYS A 9 -5.21 4.14 5.45
CA LYS A 9 -6.09 3.12 4.83
C LYS A 9 -5.75 1.68 5.25
N MET A 10 -4.48 1.30 5.21
CA MET A 10 -4.02 -0.05 5.55
C MET A 10 -3.72 -0.22 7.04
N GLY A 11 -3.41 0.86 7.72
CA GLY A 11 -2.91 0.86 9.09
C GLY A 11 -3.80 0.11 10.10
N PRO A 12 -5.12 0.36 10.14
CA PRO A 12 -5.98 -0.32 11.11
C PRO A 12 -6.02 -1.84 10.93
N SER A 13 -6.08 -2.33 9.70
CA SER A 13 -6.08 -3.78 9.41
C SER A 13 -4.73 -4.42 9.71
N LEU A 14 -3.62 -3.72 9.43
CA LEU A 14 -2.29 -4.18 9.82
C LEU A 14 -2.12 -4.21 11.35
N ALA A 15 -2.56 -3.17 12.05
CA ALA A 15 -2.49 -3.13 13.51
C ALA A 15 -3.25 -4.29 14.16
N ARG A 16 -4.45 -4.60 13.68
CA ARG A 16 -5.24 -5.76 14.12
C ARG A 16 -4.52 -7.08 13.86
N ARG A 17 -3.95 -7.25 12.67
CA ARG A 17 -3.22 -8.47 12.31
C ARG A 17 -2.03 -8.70 13.23
N VAL A 18 -1.22 -7.67 13.43
CA VAL A 18 -0.05 -7.70 14.31
C VAL A 18 -0.44 -7.94 15.75
N HIS A 19 -1.49 -7.26 16.24
CA HIS A 19 -2.00 -7.43 17.60
C HIS A 19 -2.46 -8.88 17.86
N ARG A 20 -3.25 -9.45 16.93
CA ARG A 20 -3.70 -10.85 17.01
C ARG A 20 -2.54 -11.85 17.00
N ALA A 21 -1.52 -11.60 16.16
CA ALA A 21 -0.33 -12.44 16.13
C ALA A 21 0.45 -12.34 17.45
N ALA A 22 0.62 -11.14 18.00
CA ALA A 22 1.28 -10.92 19.27
C ALA A 22 0.49 -11.49 20.45
N ALA A 23 -0.83 -11.48 20.41
CA ALA A 23 -1.69 -12.07 21.44
C ALA A 23 -1.46 -13.56 21.60
N ARG A 24 -1.22 -14.29 20.49
CA ARG A 24 -0.93 -15.72 20.53
C ARG A 24 0.36 -16.09 21.29
N THR A 25 1.25 -15.12 21.49
CA THR A 25 2.50 -15.27 22.24
C THR A 25 2.52 -14.48 23.55
N GLY A 26 1.36 -13.99 24.03
CA GLY A 26 1.27 -13.19 25.24
C GLY A 26 1.86 -11.78 25.14
N ASN A 27 2.13 -11.29 23.93
CA ASN A 27 2.80 -10.00 23.69
C ASN A 27 1.89 -8.89 23.13
N ALA A 28 0.56 -9.05 23.20
CA ALA A 28 -0.39 -8.09 22.63
C ALA A 28 -0.17 -6.64 23.11
N SER A 29 0.11 -6.47 24.40
CA SER A 29 0.37 -5.15 25.03
C SER A 29 1.62 -4.42 24.51
N ARG A 30 2.50 -5.13 23.77
CA ARG A 30 3.72 -4.56 23.17
C ARG A 30 3.51 -3.99 21.76
N VAL A 31 2.27 -4.03 21.24
CA VAL A 31 1.92 -3.45 19.94
C VAL A 31 1.37 -2.04 20.13
N ILE A 32 1.96 -1.06 19.46
CA ILE A 32 1.57 0.34 19.52
C ILE A 32 1.26 0.82 18.10
N ALA A 33 0.07 1.39 17.91
CA ALA A 33 -0.39 2.00 16.68
C ALA A 33 -0.28 3.52 16.77
N ALA A 34 0.66 4.14 16.04
CA ALA A 34 0.90 5.56 16.09
C ALA A 34 0.46 6.27 14.80
N SER A 35 -0.25 7.38 14.95
CA SER A 35 -0.72 8.22 13.85
C SER A 35 -1.24 9.55 14.38
N ARG A 36 -1.52 10.51 13.50
CA ARG A 36 -2.27 11.72 13.85
C ARG A 36 -3.73 11.42 14.25
N PHE A 37 -4.30 10.32 13.75
CA PHE A 37 -5.70 9.94 13.94
C PHE A 37 -6.66 11.09 13.64
N SER A 38 -6.72 11.53 12.38
CA SER A 38 -7.64 12.59 11.94
C SER A 38 -9.12 12.26 12.16
N SER A 39 -9.45 10.98 12.35
CA SER A 39 -10.75 10.50 12.79
C SER A 39 -10.62 9.94 14.21
N ALA A 40 -11.34 10.54 15.16
CA ALA A 40 -11.41 10.04 16.54
C ALA A 40 -11.97 8.60 16.60
N ASP A 41 -12.96 8.29 15.75
CA ASP A 41 -13.55 6.94 15.65
C ASP A 41 -12.53 5.87 15.25
N ALA A 42 -11.60 6.20 14.35
CA ALA A 42 -10.58 5.23 13.91
C ALA A 42 -9.65 4.85 15.06
N ARG A 43 -9.32 5.81 15.92
CA ARG A 43 -8.55 5.59 17.14
C ARG A 43 -9.34 4.78 18.17
N ALA A 44 -10.57 5.22 18.47
CA ALA A 44 -11.43 4.57 19.47
C ALA A 44 -11.70 3.09 19.13
N ARG A 45 -11.89 2.76 17.83
CA ARG A 45 -12.05 1.36 17.40
C ARG A 45 -10.82 0.50 17.68
N LEU A 46 -9.61 1.01 17.46
CA LEU A 46 -8.39 0.27 17.78
C LEU A 46 -8.23 0.07 19.29
N GLU A 47 -8.53 1.10 20.08
CA GLU A 47 -8.47 1.06 21.56
C GLU A 47 -9.51 0.07 22.14
N ALA A 48 -10.73 0.06 21.59
CA ALA A 48 -11.77 -0.90 21.96
C ALA A 48 -11.37 -2.37 21.67
N GLU A 49 -10.49 -2.60 20.71
CA GLU A 49 -9.92 -3.92 20.40
C GLU A 49 -8.65 -4.23 21.23
N GLY A 50 -8.32 -3.41 22.23
CA GLY A 50 -7.15 -3.59 23.11
C GLY A 50 -5.82 -3.17 22.49
N ILE A 51 -5.83 -2.48 21.35
CA ILE A 51 -4.61 -2.00 20.70
C ILE A 51 -4.21 -0.66 21.28
N ARG A 52 -3.00 -0.56 21.83
CA ARG A 52 -2.46 0.70 22.34
C ARG A 52 -2.28 1.69 21.20
N THR A 53 -2.80 2.91 21.36
CA THR A 53 -2.63 3.98 20.37
C THR A 53 -1.75 5.11 20.90
N MET A 54 -1.10 5.82 19.99
CA MET A 54 -0.30 7.00 20.28
C MET A 54 -0.55 8.07 19.22
N VAL A 55 -0.96 9.26 19.65
CA VAL A 55 -1.09 10.40 18.73
C VAL A 55 0.30 10.94 18.44
N CYS A 56 0.66 10.99 17.15
CA CYS A 56 1.95 11.49 16.72
C CYS A 56 1.85 12.08 15.30
N ASP A 57 2.24 13.33 15.15
CA ASP A 57 2.51 13.92 13.85
C ASP A 57 3.99 13.74 13.50
N LEU A 58 4.26 12.89 12.51
CA LEU A 58 5.60 12.59 12.05
C LEU A 58 6.28 13.77 11.32
N LEU A 59 5.55 14.82 10.97
CA LEU A 59 6.14 16.06 10.49
C LEU A 59 6.81 16.86 11.62
N ASN A 60 6.40 16.63 12.87
CA ASN A 60 6.96 17.28 14.05
C ASN A 60 8.12 16.44 14.63
N PRO A 61 9.38 16.92 14.53
CA PRO A 61 10.54 16.19 15.07
C PRO A 61 10.47 15.90 16.57
N SER A 62 9.92 16.85 17.35
CA SER A 62 9.78 16.68 18.81
C SER A 62 8.83 15.54 19.16
N GLN A 63 7.77 15.33 18.36
CA GLN A 63 6.87 14.19 18.56
C GLN A 63 7.51 12.86 18.14
N ILE A 64 8.33 12.84 17.08
CA ILE A 64 9.12 11.64 16.73
C ILE A 64 10.04 11.27 17.89
N ALA A 65 10.67 12.26 18.54
CA ALA A 65 11.59 12.02 19.65
C ALA A 65 10.90 11.36 20.87
N THR A 66 9.58 11.55 21.04
CA THR A 66 8.81 10.90 22.12
C THR A 66 8.36 9.48 21.82
N LEU A 67 8.53 9.01 20.58
CA LEU A 67 8.17 7.64 20.20
C LEU A 67 9.06 6.63 20.96
N PRO A 68 8.47 5.58 21.54
CA PRO A 68 9.23 4.59 22.30
C PRO A 68 10.18 3.80 21.39
N ARG A 69 11.42 3.63 21.82
CA ARG A 69 12.35 2.72 21.13
C ARG A 69 11.81 1.32 21.16
N CYS A 70 11.82 0.65 20.02
CA CYS A 70 11.33 -0.71 19.89
C CYS A 70 12.10 -1.47 18.80
N PRO A 71 12.23 -2.80 18.90
CA PRO A 71 13.03 -3.59 17.97
C PRO A 71 12.43 -3.66 16.55
N HIS A 72 11.12 -3.45 16.39
CA HIS A 72 10.43 -3.61 15.11
C HIS A 72 9.51 -2.42 14.81
N VAL A 73 9.64 -1.86 13.61
CA VAL A 73 8.83 -0.75 13.12
C VAL A 73 8.22 -1.09 11.78
N LEU A 74 6.92 -0.89 11.63
CA LEU A 74 6.21 -0.93 10.35
C LEU A 74 5.82 0.50 9.98
N PHE A 75 6.44 1.03 8.92
CA PHE A 75 6.27 2.42 8.49
C PHE A 75 5.39 2.50 7.24
N LEU A 76 4.14 2.97 7.43
CA LEU A 76 3.14 3.10 6.38
C LEU A 76 2.77 4.56 6.08
N ALA A 77 3.32 5.52 6.83
CA ALA A 77 2.98 6.92 6.63
C ALA A 77 3.45 7.41 5.25
N GLY A 78 2.56 8.09 4.56
CA GLY A 78 2.82 8.66 3.24
C GLY A 78 1.67 9.51 2.75
N ARG A 79 1.92 10.32 1.71
CA ARG A 79 0.93 11.17 1.07
C ARG A 79 0.88 10.84 -0.43
N LYS A 80 -0.29 10.37 -0.91
CA LYS A 80 -0.54 10.06 -2.33
C LYS A 80 -1.45 11.10 -2.99
N PHE A 81 -2.47 11.58 -2.29
CA PHE A 81 -3.51 12.43 -2.86
C PHE A 81 -3.30 13.91 -2.55
N GLY A 82 -3.72 14.77 -3.46
CA GLY A 82 -3.53 16.23 -3.35
C GLY A 82 -2.06 16.64 -3.48
N THR A 83 -1.27 15.89 -4.22
CA THR A 83 0.17 16.09 -4.39
C THR A 83 0.48 17.35 -5.20
N LEU A 84 -0.34 17.66 -6.20
CA LEU A 84 -0.17 18.85 -7.03
C LEU A 84 -0.47 20.15 -6.28
N ALA A 85 -1.44 20.13 -5.35
CA ALA A 85 -1.81 21.31 -4.58
C ALA A 85 -0.75 21.68 -3.51
N ARG A 86 -0.03 20.70 -2.96
CA ARG A 86 0.98 20.87 -1.91
C ARG A 86 2.14 19.90 -2.13
N THR A 87 2.94 20.19 -3.15
CA THR A 87 4.15 19.41 -3.50
C THR A 87 5.16 19.42 -2.37
N ASP A 88 5.35 20.56 -1.71
CA ASP A 88 6.19 20.71 -0.53
C ASP A 88 5.83 19.71 0.59
N LEU A 89 4.54 19.61 0.91
CA LEU A 89 4.04 18.70 1.93
C LEU A 89 4.15 17.24 1.49
N THR A 90 4.03 16.96 0.20
CA THR A 90 4.23 15.62 -0.37
C THR A 90 5.66 15.16 -0.16
N TRP A 91 6.65 15.99 -0.52
CA TRP A 91 8.06 15.71 -0.32
C TRP A 91 8.42 15.63 1.17
N ALA A 92 7.93 16.58 1.98
CA ALA A 92 8.15 16.53 3.43
C ALA A 92 7.66 15.21 4.04
N THR A 93 6.44 14.78 3.67
CA THR A 93 5.85 13.55 4.20
C THR A 93 6.52 12.29 3.67
N ASN A 94 6.84 12.28 2.35
CA ASN A 94 7.34 11.06 1.70
C ASN A 94 8.86 10.88 1.78
N THR A 95 9.63 11.94 2.07
CA THR A 95 11.09 11.91 2.05
C THR A 95 11.70 12.35 3.38
N VAL A 96 11.33 13.55 3.90
CA VAL A 96 11.93 14.06 5.15
C VAL A 96 11.47 13.26 6.38
N VAL A 97 10.18 12.91 6.44
CA VAL A 97 9.66 12.09 7.54
C VAL A 97 10.34 10.71 7.60
N PRO A 98 10.44 9.93 6.52
CA PRO A 98 11.20 8.67 6.54
C PRO A 98 12.65 8.82 7.00
N ALA A 99 13.37 9.87 6.57
CA ALA A 99 14.73 10.12 7.03
C ALA A 99 14.79 10.25 8.55
N ARG A 100 13.94 11.12 9.13
CA ARG A 100 13.86 11.34 10.60
C ARG A 100 13.45 10.10 11.37
N VAL A 101 12.49 9.33 10.83
CA VAL A 101 12.04 8.08 11.45
C VAL A 101 13.15 7.04 11.43
N CYS A 102 13.86 6.85 10.32
CA CYS A 102 14.97 5.92 10.23
C CYS A 102 16.13 6.30 11.17
N GLU A 103 16.47 7.58 11.27
CA GLU A 103 17.46 8.06 12.23
C GLU A 103 17.05 7.78 13.67
N HIS A 104 15.78 8.05 14.03
CA HIS A 104 15.25 7.74 15.36
C HIS A 104 15.29 6.24 15.66
N PHE A 105 14.97 5.39 14.68
CA PHE A 105 14.90 3.93 14.83
C PHE A 105 16.10 3.18 14.23
N ARG A 106 17.27 3.79 14.10
CA ARG A 106 18.45 3.20 13.45
C ARG A 106 18.93 1.87 14.03
N GLN A 107 18.47 1.50 15.23
CA GLN A 107 18.77 0.21 15.86
C GLN A 107 17.62 -0.80 15.72
N SER A 108 16.55 -0.45 15.00
CA SER A 108 15.37 -1.28 14.82
C SER A 108 15.39 -1.97 13.45
N ARG A 109 14.67 -3.08 13.32
CA ARG A 109 14.27 -3.61 12.01
C ARG A 109 13.09 -2.80 11.50
N ILE A 110 13.19 -2.25 10.29
CA ILE A 110 12.17 -1.35 9.75
C ILE A 110 11.64 -1.90 8.43
N VAL A 111 10.32 -2.08 8.35
CA VAL A 111 9.61 -2.35 7.09
C VAL A 111 9.01 -1.03 6.61
N VAL A 112 9.39 -0.60 5.42
CA VAL A 112 8.95 0.67 4.81
C VAL A 112 8.07 0.39 3.62
N PHE A 113 6.85 0.91 3.63
CA PHE A 113 5.99 0.87 2.45
C PHE A 113 6.44 1.92 1.43
N SER A 114 6.74 1.47 0.24
CA SER A 114 6.94 2.23 -0.98
C SER A 114 5.81 1.92 -1.98
N THR A 115 6.00 2.11 -3.24
CA THR A 115 4.98 1.95 -4.27
C THR A 115 5.56 1.40 -5.57
N GLY A 116 4.77 0.65 -6.34
CA GLY A 116 5.11 0.27 -7.71
C GLY A 116 5.25 1.46 -8.68
N ASN A 117 4.68 2.63 -8.32
CA ASN A 117 4.82 3.85 -9.13
C ASN A 117 6.27 4.37 -9.23
N VAL A 118 7.23 3.81 -8.50
CA VAL A 118 8.65 4.14 -8.70
C VAL A 118 9.21 3.60 -10.02
N TYR A 119 8.53 2.66 -10.65
CA TYR A 119 8.87 2.18 -11.98
C TYR A 119 8.23 3.02 -13.09
N SER A 120 8.81 2.95 -14.28
CA SER A 120 8.12 3.37 -15.49
C SER A 120 6.96 2.43 -15.82
N LEU A 121 6.03 2.88 -16.64
CA LEU A 121 5.07 2.00 -17.29
C LEU A 121 5.82 1.05 -18.23
N VAL A 122 5.31 -0.18 -18.35
CA VAL A 122 5.87 -1.22 -19.22
C VAL A 122 4.85 -1.63 -20.29
N PRO A 123 5.28 -2.22 -21.41
CA PRO A 123 4.33 -2.77 -22.40
C PRO A 123 3.32 -3.70 -21.71
N ARG A 124 2.03 -3.47 -21.93
CA ARG A 124 0.96 -4.23 -21.26
C ARG A 124 1.05 -5.74 -21.55
N ASP A 125 1.60 -6.12 -22.70
CA ASP A 125 1.79 -7.51 -23.09
C ASP A 125 3.23 -8.00 -22.86
N GLY A 126 4.10 -7.11 -22.34
CA GLY A 126 5.50 -7.40 -22.03
C GLY A 126 5.70 -7.95 -20.61
N ARG A 127 6.96 -8.04 -20.18
CA ARG A 127 7.28 -8.41 -18.81
C ARG A 127 6.93 -7.29 -17.83
N ALA A 128 6.51 -7.65 -16.63
CA ALA A 128 6.33 -6.71 -15.53
C ALA A 128 7.69 -6.26 -14.95
N SER A 129 7.69 -5.09 -14.26
CA SER A 129 8.90 -4.57 -13.61
C SER A 129 9.33 -5.43 -12.42
N THR A 130 10.60 -5.77 -12.36
CA THR A 130 11.24 -6.49 -11.25
C THR A 130 11.99 -5.52 -10.33
N GLU A 131 12.45 -6.00 -9.20
CA GLU A 131 13.26 -5.20 -8.26
C GLU A 131 14.64 -4.82 -8.81
N ASP A 132 15.10 -5.51 -9.87
CA ASP A 132 16.38 -5.25 -10.54
C ASP A 132 16.26 -4.17 -11.64
N ASP A 133 15.05 -3.81 -12.02
CA ASP A 133 14.81 -2.73 -12.96
C ASP A 133 15.06 -1.36 -12.34
N ALA A 134 15.73 -0.49 -13.09
CA ALA A 134 15.99 0.87 -12.66
C ALA A 134 14.69 1.65 -12.45
N PRO A 135 14.49 2.29 -11.28
CA PRO A 135 13.35 3.17 -11.08
C PRO A 135 13.34 4.36 -12.05
N ALA A 136 12.17 4.66 -12.59
CA ALA A 136 11.94 5.82 -13.47
C ALA A 136 10.56 6.43 -13.16
N PRO A 137 10.39 7.03 -11.96
CA PRO A 137 9.09 7.52 -11.48
C PRO A 137 8.58 8.71 -12.27
N VAL A 138 7.27 8.75 -12.51
CA VAL A 138 6.56 9.85 -13.15
C VAL A 138 5.71 10.60 -12.13
N GLY A 139 5.84 11.92 -12.08
CA GLY A 139 5.08 12.79 -11.18
C GLY A 139 5.62 12.88 -9.75
N GLU A 140 5.14 13.89 -9.03
CA GLU A 140 5.64 14.27 -7.69
C GLU A 140 5.50 13.15 -6.64
N TYR A 141 4.38 12.43 -6.68
CA TYR A 141 4.14 11.32 -5.77
C TYR A 141 5.20 10.22 -5.95
N ALA A 142 5.37 9.76 -7.16
CA ALA A 142 6.27 8.65 -7.46
C ALA A 142 7.74 9.01 -7.19
N GLN A 143 8.15 10.24 -7.60
CA GLN A 143 9.49 10.77 -7.34
C GLN A 143 9.77 10.90 -5.83
N SER A 144 8.82 11.44 -5.05
CA SER A 144 8.97 11.55 -3.60
C SER A 144 9.03 10.18 -2.90
N CYS A 145 8.34 9.16 -3.45
CA CYS A 145 8.45 7.79 -2.96
C CYS A 145 9.81 7.16 -3.29
N LEU A 146 10.38 7.43 -4.47
CA LEU A 146 11.77 7.06 -4.75
C LEU A 146 12.74 7.78 -3.81
N GLY A 147 12.52 9.07 -3.53
CA GLY A 147 13.25 9.81 -2.52
C GLY A 147 13.19 9.12 -1.14
N ARG A 148 12.02 8.60 -0.75
CA ARG A 148 11.86 7.76 0.46
C ARG A 148 12.81 6.57 0.45
N GLU A 149 12.84 5.81 -0.64
CA GLU A 149 13.71 4.64 -0.75
C GLU A 149 15.18 5.03 -0.61
N ARG A 150 15.60 6.13 -1.25
CA ARG A 150 16.99 6.62 -1.21
C ARG A 150 17.42 7.05 0.19
N VAL A 151 16.58 7.75 0.95
CA VAL A 151 16.92 8.14 2.33
C VAL A 151 16.94 6.94 3.28
N VAL A 152 16.04 5.97 3.10
CA VAL A 152 16.06 4.71 3.86
C VAL A 152 17.33 3.92 3.57
N GLU A 153 17.71 3.79 2.30
CA GLU A 153 18.94 3.12 1.87
C GLU A 153 20.18 3.81 2.45
N PHE A 154 20.23 5.15 2.41
CA PHE A 154 21.35 5.92 2.97
C PHE A 154 21.52 5.66 4.46
N VAL A 155 20.45 5.80 5.27
CA VAL A 155 20.50 5.57 6.72
C VAL A 155 20.86 4.12 7.05
N SER A 156 20.29 3.17 6.27
CA SER A 156 20.61 1.74 6.41
C SER A 156 22.10 1.47 6.20
N ARG A 157 22.69 1.98 5.11
CA ARG A 157 24.12 1.80 4.83
C ARG A 157 25.00 2.48 5.86
N GLN A 158 24.64 3.70 6.28
CA GLN A 158 25.43 4.49 7.21
C GLN A 158 25.49 3.87 8.62
N HIS A 159 24.39 3.29 9.09
CA HIS A 159 24.25 2.81 10.47
C HIS A 159 24.10 1.29 10.61
N GLY A 160 24.14 0.54 9.51
CA GLY A 160 23.83 -0.90 9.54
C GLY A 160 22.38 -1.19 9.91
N MET A 161 21.44 -0.23 9.71
CA MET A 161 20.04 -0.37 10.07
C MET A 161 19.34 -1.42 9.18
N PRO A 162 18.86 -2.55 9.73
CA PRO A 162 18.20 -3.56 8.93
C PRO A 162 16.82 -3.06 8.45
N ALA A 163 16.60 -3.03 7.14
CA ALA A 163 15.34 -2.59 6.56
C ALA A 163 14.85 -3.47 5.41
N VAL A 164 13.54 -3.41 5.16
CA VAL A 164 12.89 -3.90 3.92
C VAL A 164 12.08 -2.76 3.34
N ILE A 165 12.16 -2.59 2.03
CA ILE A 165 11.34 -1.66 1.25
C ILE A 165 10.34 -2.47 0.45
N LEU A 166 9.04 -2.23 0.68
CA LEU A 166 7.94 -2.90 0.00
C LEU A 166 7.38 -1.98 -1.09
N ARG A 167 7.65 -2.28 -2.35
CA ARG A 167 7.06 -1.59 -3.51
C ARG A 167 5.68 -2.18 -3.75
N LEU A 168 4.69 -1.63 -3.03
CA LEU A 168 3.30 -2.08 -3.09
C LEU A 168 2.62 -1.57 -4.37
N ASN A 169 2.01 -2.49 -5.13
CA ASN A 169 1.18 -2.15 -6.27
C ASN A 169 -0.25 -2.66 -6.06
N TYR A 170 -1.22 -1.75 -6.08
CA TYR A 170 -2.68 -1.93 -5.98
C TYR A 170 -3.17 -2.94 -4.91
N ALA A 171 -3.00 -2.58 -3.62
CA ALA A 171 -3.68 -3.31 -2.55
C ALA A 171 -5.19 -3.00 -2.54
N VAL A 172 -6.01 -4.04 -2.57
CA VAL A 172 -7.47 -3.98 -2.58
C VAL A 172 -8.04 -4.33 -1.20
N ASP A 173 -8.88 -3.45 -0.66
CA ASP A 173 -9.79 -3.70 0.47
C ASP A 173 -11.23 -3.61 -0.09
N LEU A 174 -12.23 -4.23 0.53
CA LEU A 174 -13.62 -4.20 0.04
C LEU A 174 -14.22 -2.78 -0.04
N ARG A 175 -13.65 -1.83 0.70
CA ARG A 175 -14.08 -0.43 0.73
C ARG A 175 -13.26 0.47 -0.21
N TYR A 176 -12.18 -0.04 -0.82
CA TYR A 176 -11.25 0.74 -1.63
C TYR A 176 -10.34 -0.17 -2.47
N GLY A 177 -10.02 0.25 -3.66
CA GLY A 177 -9.06 -0.40 -4.56
C GLY A 177 -9.53 -0.43 -5.99
N THR A 178 -8.64 -0.74 -6.92
CA THR A 178 -8.91 -0.74 -8.36
C THR A 178 -10.10 -1.62 -8.73
N LEU A 179 -10.18 -2.84 -8.19
CA LEU A 179 -11.32 -3.73 -8.42
C LEU A 179 -12.62 -3.13 -7.89
N VAL A 180 -12.58 -2.43 -6.75
CA VAL A 180 -13.75 -1.79 -6.15
C VAL A 180 -14.22 -0.61 -7.01
N ASP A 181 -13.29 0.20 -7.53
CA ASP A 181 -13.64 1.34 -8.39
C ASP A 181 -14.30 0.86 -9.69
N ILE A 182 -13.72 -0.15 -10.35
CA ILE A 182 -14.30 -0.74 -11.56
C ILE A 182 -15.70 -1.33 -11.26
N ALA A 183 -15.81 -2.15 -10.22
CA ALA A 183 -17.06 -2.81 -9.86
C ALA A 183 -18.17 -1.80 -9.50
N ARG A 184 -17.84 -0.72 -8.78
CA ARG A 184 -18.80 0.34 -8.44
C ARG A 184 -19.30 1.07 -9.68
N ARG A 185 -18.40 1.44 -10.61
CA ARG A 185 -18.79 2.05 -11.89
C ARG A 185 -19.74 1.16 -12.68
N VAL A 186 -19.41 -0.13 -12.80
CA VAL A 186 -20.32 -1.11 -13.47
C VAL A 186 -21.66 -1.20 -12.75
N PHE A 187 -21.65 -1.31 -11.42
CA PHE A 187 -22.90 -1.41 -10.62
C PHE A 187 -23.75 -0.14 -10.73
N ALA A 188 -23.14 1.04 -10.79
CA ALA A 188 -23.82 2.32 -10.97
C ALA A 188 -24.26 2.60 -12.43
N GLY A 189 -23.80 1.81 -13.41
CA GLY A 189 -23.99 2.08 -14.84
C GLY A 189 -23.13 3.23 -15.36
N GLU A 190 -22.09 3.60 -14.61
CA GLU A 190 -21.11 4.61 -14.99
C GLU A 190 -20.04 4.03 -15.94
N PRO A 191 -19.43 4.86 -16.80
CA PRO A 191 -18.41 4.39 -17.72
C PRO A 191 -17.13 3.97 -16.98
N VAL A 192 -16.54 2.87 -17.41
CA VAL A 192 -15.19 2.41 -17.00
C VAL A 192 -14.18 2.92 -18.00
N ASP A 193 -13.15 3.61 -17.50
CA ASP A 193 -12.05 4.11 -18.32
C ASP A 193 -11.06 2.96 -18.62
N LEU A 194 -10.73 2.80 -19.88
CA LEU A 194 -9.85 1.75 -20.37
C LEU A 194 -8.40 2.20 -20.56
N THR A 195 -8.07 3.47 -20.36
CA THR A 195 -6.73 4.01 -20.63
C THR A 195 -5.62 3.15 -20.02
N MET A 196 -5.72 2.81 -18.72
CA MET A 196 -4.87 1.77 -18.12
C MET A 196 -5.46 0.40 -18.42
N GLY A 197 -5.09 -0.22 -19.53
CA GLY A 197 -5.72 -1.43 -20.05
C GLY A 197 -5.60 -2.67 -19.15
N CYS A 198 -4.59 -2.72 -18.29
CA CYS A 198 -4.42 -3.80 -17.33
C CYS A 198 -3.62 -3.36 -16.09
N PHE A 199 -3.72 -4.13 -15.03
CA PHE A 199 -2.98 -3.93 -13.77
C PHE A 199 -2.77 -5.28 -13.07
N ASN A 200 -1.97 -5.31 -12.00
CA ASN A 200 -2.00 -6.40 -11.04
C ASN A 200 -2.32 -5.88 -9.64
N ALA A 201 -2.98 -6.70 -8.83
CA ALA A 201 -3.47 -6.31 -7.51
C ALA A 201 -3.39 -7.46 -6.51
N ILE A 202 -3.33 -7.11 -5.24
CA ILE A 202 -3.29 -8.07 -4.12
C ILE A 202 -4.36 -7.72 -3.09
N TRP A 203 -4.93 -8.73 -2.43
CA TRP A 203 -5.75 -8.50 -1.25
C TRP A 203 -4.95 -7.76 -0.16
N GLN A 204 -5.51 -6.70 0.41
CA GLN A 204 -4.84 -5.91 1.45
C GLN A 204 -4.44 -6.74 2.68
N GLY A 205 -5.22 -7.79 3.01
CA GLY A 205 -4.89 -8.71 4.08
C GLY A 205 -3.59 -9.47 3.83
N ASP A 206 -3.35 -9.89 2.58
CA ASP A 206 -2.11 -10.58 2.18
C ASP A 206 -0.93 -9.61 2.13
N ALA A 207 -1.12 -8.40 1.60
CA ALA A 207 -0.11 -7.35 1.65
C ALA A 207 0.31 -7.03 3.10
N ASN A 208 -0.63 -6.98 4.03
CA ASN A 208 -0.36 -6.80 5.46
C ASN A 208 0.37 -8.02 6.06
N SER A 209 0.04 -9.24 5.61
CA SER A 209 0.76 -10.45 6.00
C SER A 209 2.21 -10.38 5.57
N TYR A 210 2.45 -10.06 4.31
CA TYR A 210 3.79 -9.91 3.77
C TYR A 210 4.58 -8.82 4.51
N ALA A 211 3.96 -7.67 4.79
CA ALA A 211 4.61 -6.60 5.53
C ALA A 211 5.06 -7.03 6.94
N PHE A 212 4.23 -7.77 7.65
CA PHE A 212 4.59 -8.26 8.98
C PHE A 212 5.69 -9.32 8.92
N ARG A 213 5.58 -10.29 8.00
CA ARG A 213 6.54 -11.39 7.85
C ARG A 213 7.88 -10.92 7.26
N SER A 214 7.89 -9.84 6.46
CA SER A 214 9.12 -9.29 5.89
C SER A 214 10.08 -8.68 6.92
N LEU A 215 9.69 -8.54 8.19
CA LEU A 215 10.60 -8.21 9.27
C LEU A 215 11.79 -9.17 9.38
N GLU A 216 11.60 -10.44 9.00
CA GLU A 216 12.67 -11.44 8.98
C GLU A 216 13.65 -11.25 7.82
N LEU A 217 13.22 -10.52 6.79
CA LEU A 217 14.01 -10.24 5.58
C LEU A 217 14.74 -8.89 5.64
N CYS A 218 14.65 -8.18 6.76
CA CYS A 218 15.36 -6.92 6.95
C CYS A 218 16.87 -7.10 6.86
N SER A 219 17.54 -6.31 6.02
CA SER A 219 18.99 -6.33 5.80
C SER A 219 19.55 -4.92 5.65
N ALA A 220 20.87 -4.79 5.76
CA ALA A 220 21.62 -3.58 5.44
C ALA A 220 22.68 -3.91 4.38
N PRO A 221 22.56 -3.37 3.15
CA PRO A 221 21.52 -2.47 2.63
C PRO A 221 20.13 -3.12 2.61
N PRO A 222 19.03 -2.30 2.45
CA PRO A 222 17.68 -2.81 2.51
C PRO A 222 17.37 -3.85 1.45
N THR A 223 16.65 -4.90 1.84
CA THR A 223 15.98 -5.78 0.89
C THR A 223 14.82 -5.00 0.23
N ILE A 224 14.67 -5.13 -1.09
CA ILE A 224 13.55 -4.55 -1.84
C ILE A 224 12.66 -5.69 -2.33
N LEU A 225 11.33 -5.55 -2.18
CA LEU A 225 10.34 -6.52 -2.62
C LEU A 225 9.17 -5.83 -3.32
N ASN A 226 8.81 -6.30 -4.49
CA ASN A 226 7.55 -5.96 -5.13
C ASN A 226 6.40 -6.74 -4.46
N VAL A 227 5.36 -6.04 -4.05
CA VAL A 227 4.20 -6.63 -3.36
C VAL A 227 2.94 -6.39 -4.18
N THR A 228 2.46 -7.44 -4.85
CA THR A 228 1.22 -7.46 -5.63
C THR A 228 0.81 -8.91 -5.91
N GLY A 229 -0.38 -9.13 -6.48
CA GLY A 229 -0.75 -10.41 -7.08
C GLY A 229 0.04 -10.66 -8.37
N HIS A 230 0.11 -11.91 -8.79
CA HIS A 230 0.86 -12.29 -9.99
C HIS A 230 0.02 -12.18 -11.28
N GLU A 231 -1.32 -12.23 -11.15
CA GLU A 231 -2.20 -12.16 -12.32
C GLU A 231 -2.19 -10.76 -12.93
N ARG A 232 -2.14 -10.73 -14.25
CA ARG A 232 -2.43 -9.54 -15.05
C ARG A 232 -3.94 -9.46 -15.25
N ILE A 233 -4.55 -8.41 -14.72
CA ILE A 233 -5.99 -8.21 -14.72
C ILE A 233 -6.33 -7.22 -15.84
N ALA A 234 -6.96 -7.69 -16.91
CA ALA A 234 -7.46 -6.83 -17.99
C ALA A 234 -8.69 -6.04 -17.47
N VAL A 235 -8.67 -4.71 -17.59
CA VAL A 235 -9.75 -3.83 -17.10
C VAL A 235 -11.08 -4.17 -17.77
N ARG A 236 -11.05 -4.42 -19.09
CA ARG A 236 -12.25 -4.78 -19.86
C ARG A 236 -12.85 -6.10 -19.39
N GLU A 237 -12.03 -7.13 -19.22
CA GLU A 237 -12.48 -8.47 -18.84
C GLU A 237 -13.07 -8.47 -17.41
N ILE A 238 -12.39 -7.83 -16.47
CA ILE A 238 -12.89 -7.76 -15.10
C ILE A 238 -14.17 -6.91 -14.98
N ALA A 239 -14.30 -5.85 -15.79
CA ALA A 239 -15.53 -5.08 -15.86
C ALA A 239 -16.70 -5.91 -16.46
N GLN A 240 -16.43 -6.72 -17.49
CA GLN A 240 -17.42 -7.65 -18.07
C GLN A 240 -17.82 -8.73 -17.06
N TRP A 241 -16.87 -9.25 -16.29
CA TRP A 241 -17.14 -10.20 -15.23
C TRP A 241 -18.07 -9.57 -14.15
N PHE A 242 -17.77 -8.36 -13.69
CA PHE A 242 -18.67 -7.64 -12.78
C PHE A 242 -20.02 -7.35 -13.42
N GLY A 243 -20.05 -7.02 -14.70
CA GLY A 243 -21.29 -6.83 -15.46
C GLY A 243 -22.19 -8.08 -15.41
N SER A 244 -21.61 -9.25 -15.66
CA SER A 244 -22.30 -10.53 -15.54
C SER A 244 -22.81 -10.79 -14.11
N ALA A 245 -21.96 -10.54 -13.11
CA ALA A 245 -22.31 -10.71 -11.70
C ALA A 245 -23.45 -9.78 -11.24
N PHE A 246 -23.56 -8.59 -11.83
CA PHE A 246 -24.57 -7.58 -11.48
C PHE A 246 -25.80 -7.58 -12.41
N GLY A 247 -25.80 -8.39 -13.47
CA GLY A 247 -26.85 -8.36 -14.50
C GLY A 247 -26.89 -7.04 -15.27
N ARG A 248 -25.72 -6.42 -15.51
CA ARG A 248 -25.57 -5.12 -16.18
C ARG A 248 -24.46 -5.16 -17.23
N SER A 249 -24.71 -4.59 -18.40
CA SER A 249 -23.66 -4.42 -19.41
C SER A 249 -22.74 -3.24 -19.02
N PRO A 250 -21.43 -3.45 -18.89
CA PRO A 250 -20.50 -2.35 -18.61
C PRO A 250 -20.43 -1.39 -19.79
N ARG A 251 -20.28 -0.11 -19.50
CA ARG A 251 -20.02 0.95 -20.47
C ARG A 251 -18.55 1.30 -20.42
N PHE A 252 -17.92 1.52 -21.57
CA PHE A 252 -16.51 1.84 -21.66
C PHE A 252 -16.28 3.22 -22.27
N VAL A 253 -15.24 3.88 -21.83
CA VAL A 253 -14.69 5.11 -22.43
C VAL A 253 -13.20 4.94 -22.65
N ASN A 254 -12.66 5.67 -23.61
CA ASN A 254 -11.27 5.58 -24.07
C ASN A 254 -10.91 4.19 -24.61
N THR A 255 -9.65 4.00 -24.94
CA THR A 255 -9.08 2.74 -25.45
C THR A 255 -7.86 2.37 -24.63
N GLU A 256 -7.54 1.09 -24.62
CA GLU A 256 -6.39 0.57 -23.89
C GLU A 256 -5.08 1.10 -24.50
N GLU A 257 -4.32 1.83 -23.69
CA GLU A 257 -2.98 2.27 -24.07
C GLU A 257 -2.00 1.06 -24.12
N PRO A 258 -0.92 1.17 -24.89
CA PRO A 258 0.04 0.08 -25.01
C PRO A 258 0.88 -0.17 -23.76
N LEU A 259 0.86 0.74 -22.80
CA LEU A 259 1.65 0.69 -21.58
C LEU A 259 0.75 0.51 -20.34
N ALA A 260 1.27 -0.15 -19.31
CA ALA A 260 0.58 -0.36 -18.04
C ALA A 260 1.56 -0.36 -16.85
N LEU A 261 1.05 -0.10 -15.64
CA LEU A 261 1.80 -0.22 -14.41
C LEU A 261 1.72 -1.66 -13.89
N LEU A 262 2.75 -2.45 -14.17
CA LEU A 262 2.84 -3.85 -13.78
C LEU A 262 4.12 -4.11 -13.00
N SER A 263 4.00 -4.83 -11.87
CA SER A 263 5.13 -5.27 -11.05
C SER A 263 5.18 -6.79 -10.95
N ASP A 264 6.36 -7.38 -11.08
CA ASP A 264 6.61 -8.80 -10.83
C ASP A 264 6.86 -9.03 -9.34
N SER A 265 6.03 -9.86 -8.70
CA SER A 265 6.13 -10.21 -7.29
C SER A 265 6.82 -11.55 -7.03
N SER A 266 7.47 -12.15 -8.03
CA SER A 266 8.09 -13.49 -7.93
C SER A 266 9.09 -13.58 -6.79
N ARG A 267 9.92 -12.53 -6.59
CA ARG A 267 10.89 -12.47 -5.48
C ARG A 267 10.19 -12.48 -4.11
N CYS A 268 9.10 -11.73 -3.95
CA CYS A 268 8.31 -11.71 -2.73
C CYS A 268 7.67 -13.07 -2.45
N ARG A 269 7.03 -13.66 -3.47
CA ARG A 269 6.38 -14.98 -3.37
C ARG A 269 7.37 -16.10 -3.05
N ALA A 270 8.55 -16.10 -3.66
CA ALA A 270 9.60 -17.06 -3.37
C ALA A 270 10.08 -16.99 -1.90
N ARG A 271 10.03 -15.81 -1.27
CA ARG A 271 10.47 -15.61 0.12
C ARG A 271 9.34 -15.80 1.15
N LEU A 272 8.12 -15.41 0.80
CA LEU A 272 6.99 -15.32 1.73
C LEU A 272 5.82 -16.23 1.37
N GLY A 273 5.90 -17.00 0.28
CA GLY A 273 4.83 -17.86 -0.24
C GLY A 273 3.80 -17.10 -1.08
N GLU A 274 2.86 -17.83 -1.66
CA GLU A 274 1.78 -17.26 -2.47
C GLU A 274 0.79 -16.45 -1.60
N PRO A 275 0.09 -15.44 -2.19
CA PRO A 275 -1.05 -14.81 -1.53
C PRO A 275 -2.12 -15.85 -1.15
N GLU A 276 -2.71 -15.69 0.04
CA GLU A 276 -3.75 -16.61 0.53
C GLU A 276 -5.09 -16.44 -0.20
N VAL A 277 -5.36 -15.23 -0.72
CA VAL A 277 -6.62 -14.90 -1.38
C VAL A 277 -6.40 -14.79 -2.90
N PRO A 278 -6.85 -15.79 -3.68
CA PRO A 278 -6.81 -15.75 -5.14
C PRO A 278 -7.69 -14.63 -5.71
N LEU A 279 -7.35 -14.13 -6.91
CA LEU A 279 -8.13 -13.09 -7.61
C LEU A 279 -9.61 -13.49 -7.75
N ALA A 280 -9.89 -14.73 -8.12
CA ALA A 280 -11.26 -15.23 -8.29
C ALA A 280 -12.11 -15.10 -7.01
N VAL A 281 -11.50 -15.28 -5.84
CA VAL A 281 -12.18 -15.09 -4.54
C VAL A 281 -12.34 -13.61 -4.24
N LEU A 282 -11.30 -12.80 -4.48
CA LEU A 282 -11.32 -11.37 -4.22
C LEU A 282 -12.39 -10.65 -5.05
N GLN A 283 -12.53 -10.98 -6.33
CA GLN A 283 -13.55 -10.39 -7.20
C GLN A 283 -14.97 -10.76 -6.74
N GLN A 284 -15.20 -12.00 -6.29
CA GLN A 284 -16.46 -12.42 -5.70
C GLN A 284 -16.79 -11.63 -4.42
N TRP A 285 -15.82 -11.46 -3.53
CA TRP A 285 -16.00 -10.65 -2.32
C TRP A 285 -16.35 -9.21 -2.63
N VAL A 286 -15.67 -8.60 -3.62
CA VAL A 286 -15.96 -7.23 -4.06
C VAL A 286 -17.38 -7.13 -4.64
N ALA A 287 -17.78 -8.07 -5.50
CA ALA A 287 -19.14 -8.10 -6.06
C ALA A 287 -20.19 -8.20 -4.96
N HIS A 288 -20.06 -9.17 -4.05
CA HIS A 288 -20.99 -9.37 -2.95
C HIS A 288 -21.08 -8.15 -2.02
N TRP A 289 -19.91 -7.54 -1.70
CA TRP A 289 -19.86 -6.33 -0.87
C TRP A 289 -20.63 -5.16 -1.49
N ILE A 290 -20.49 -4.95 -2.79
CA ILE A 290 -21.15 -3.85 -3.50
C ILE A 290 -22.66 -4.11 -3.62
N GLN A 291 -23.07 -5.33 -3.99
CA GLN A 291 -24.49 -5.72 -4.05
C GLN A 291 -25.21 -5.60 -2.70
N GLY A 292 -24.49 -5.92 -1.62
CA GLY A 292 -24.99 -5.78 -0.25
C GLY A 292 -24.97 -4.35 0.30
N GLY A 293 -24.67 -3.32 -0.52
CA GLY A 293 -24.60 -1.92 -0.06
C GLY A 293 -23.43 -1.62 0.85
N GLY A 294 -22.35 -2.40 0.77
CA GLY A 294 -21.16 -2.24 1.60
C GLY A 294 -20.53 -0.86 1.52
N SER A 295 -20.02 -0.37 2.66
CA SER A 295 -19.44 0.98 2.78
C SER A 295 -18.25 1.21 1.85
N SER A 296 -17.99 2.47 1.49
CA SER A 296 -16.83 2.92 0.72
C SER A 296 -16.00 3.90 1.55
N LEU A 297 -14.70 3.98 1.25
CA LEU A 297 -13.86 5.07 1.74
C LEU A 297 -14.05 6.36 0.94
N ASN A 298 -14.83 6.33 -0.15
CA ASN A 298 -15.10 7.46 -1.06
C ASN A 298 -13.80 8.16 -1.54
N LYS A 299 -12.80 7.36 -1.88
CA LYS A 299 -11.51 7.82 -2.40
C LYS A 299 -11.22 7.02 -3.67
N PRO A 300 -11.35 7.59 -4.86
CA PRO A 300 -10.99 6.91 -6.09
C PRO A 300 -9.48 6.60 -6.11
N THR A 301 -9.11 5.52 -6.76
CA THR A 301 -7.70 5.11 -6.87
C THR A 301 -6.94 5.91 -7.90
N HIS A 302 -7.66 6.47 -8.88
CA HIS A 302 -7.08 7.08 -10.09
C HIS A 302 -6.10 6.14 -10.80
N PHE A 303 -6.46 4.85 -10.90
CA PHE A 303 -5.60 3.84 -11.52
C PHE A 303 -5.42 4.07 -13.02
N GLU A 304 -6.37 4.74 -13.65
CA GLU A 304 -6.36 5.14 -15.07
C GLU A 304 -5.32 6.21 -15.39
N VAL A 305 -4.81 6.92 -14.38
CA VAL A 305 -3.87 8.03 -14.55
C VAL A 305 -2.46 7.50 -14.86
N MET A 306 -1.90 7.92 -15.99
CA MET A 306 -0.57 7.50 -16.47
C MET A 306 0.50 8.60 -16.34
N ASP A 307 0.11 9.86 -16.15
CA ASP A 307 1.00 11.03 -16.07
C ASP A 307 1.44 11.40 -14.65
N GLY A 308 1.08 10.60 -13.66
CA GLY A 308 1.46 10.78 -12.25
C GLY A 308 0.74 11.93 -11.52
N ARG A 309 -0.34 12.45 -12.08
CA ARG A 309 -1.17 13.51 -11.48
C ARG A 309 -2.28 12.89 -10.63
N PHE A 310 -2.01 12.69 -9.33
CA PHE A 310 -2.94 12.08 -8.37
C PHE A 310 -3.56 13.10 -7.41
#